data_7fb3d54efd634eedfeab66408abff876
#
_entry.id   7fb3d54efd634eedfeab66408abff876
#
_cell.length_a   1.000
_cell.length_b   1.000
_cell.length_c   1.000
_cell.angle_alpha   90.00
_cell.angle_beta   90.00
_cell.angle_gamma   90.00
#
_symmetry.space_group_name_H-M   'P 1'
#
loop_
_entity.id
_entity.type
_entity.pdbx_description
1 polymer ?
#
loop_
_entity_poly.entity_id
_entity_poly.type
_entity_poly.pdbx_seq_one_letter_code
_entity_poly.pdbx_strand_id
1 'polypeptide(L)'
;MVIKILGSGCMNCKTLERRAQEALAALGIPAAVEKVEDMRVIATYGILRTPGLVIDEQVVVSGRVPAVDEIQQLIQARVAGGVS
;
A
#
# COMPACT_ATOMS: atom_id res chain seq x y z
N MET A 1 2.68 -3.00 11.66
CA MET A 1 1.97 -2.61 10.42
C MET A 1 2.59 -3.31 9.22
N VAL A 2 1.77 -3.86 8.36
CA VAL A 2 2.23 -4.50 7.13
C VAL A 2 1.57 -3.78 5.95
N ILE A 3 2.39 -3.35 5.00
CA ILE A 3 1.91 -2.71 3.77
C ILE A 3 2.15 -3.67 2.62
N LYS A 4 1.14 -3.90 1.80
CA LYS A 4 1.25 -4.77 0.64
C LYS A 4 0.97 -3.99 -0.63
N ILE A 5 1.81 -4.22 -1.64
CA ILE A 5 1.66 -3.62 -2.96
C ILE A 5 1.16 -4.72 -3.89
N LEU A 6 -0.06 -4.57 -4.37
CA LEU A 6 -0.70 -5.57 -5.23
C LEU A 6 -0.45 -5.24 -6.69
N GLY A 7 0.22 -6.11 -7.39
CA GLY A 7 0.47 -5.93 -8.82
C GLY A 7 1.61 -6.79 -9.32
N SER A 8 1.65 -7.00 -10.62
CA SER A 8 2.58 -7.95 -11.24
C SER A 8 3.87 -7.30 -11.76
N GLY A 9 4.44 -6.38 -10.97
CA GLY A 9 5.77 -5.83 -11.29
C GLY A 9 5.79 -4.76 -12.37
N CYS A 10 4.68 -4.14 -12.67
CA CYS A 10 4.63 -3.05 -13.64
C CYS A 10 5.29 -1.78 -13.08
N MET A 11 5.55 -0.82 -13.94
CA MET A 11 6.19 0.44 -13.56
C MET A 11 5.40 1.15 -12.45
N ASN A 12 4.09 1.18 -12.55
CA ASN A 12 3.24 1.82 -11.53
C ASN A 12 3.33 1.10 -10.19
N CYS A 13 3.47 -0.22 -10.21
CA CYS A 13 3.62 -1.01 -8.98
C CYS A 13 4.95 -0.67 -8.30
N LYS A 14 6.02 -0.52 -9.06
CA LYS A 14 7.33 -0.14 -8.52
C LYS A 14 7.31 1.28 -7.97
N THR A 15 6.64 2.19 -8.66
CA THR A 15 6.50 3.57 -8.19
C THR A 15 5.72 3.62 -6.88
N LEU A 16 4.64 2.85 -6.78
CA LEU A 16 3.84 2.79 -5.56
C LEU A 16 4.66 2.22 -4.39
N GLU A 17 5.43 1.17 -4.63
CA GLU A 17 6.30 0.59 -3.60
C GLU A 17 7.29 1.63 -3.08
N ARG A 18 7.97 2.34 -3.99
CA ARG A 18 8.93 3.37 -3.61
C ARG A 18 8.27 4.48 -2.80
N ARG A 19 7.10 4.95 -3.24
CA ARG A 19 6.39 6.00 -2.54
C ARG A 19 5.90 5.56 -1.15
N ALA A 20 5.50 4.30 -1.02
CA ALA A 20 5.12 3.75 0.28
C ALA A 20 6.33 3.73 1.23
N GLN A 21 7.50 3.33 0.73
CA GLN A 21 8.72 3.33 1.53
C GLN A 21 9.12 4.74 1.94
N GLU A 22 9.00 5.71 1.01
CA GLU A 22 9.30 7.11 1.31
C GLU A 22 8.34 7.67 2.37
N ALA A 23 7.06 7.33 2.29
CA ALA A 23 6.07 7.77 3.25
C ALA A 23 6.37 7.23 4.65
N LEU A 24 6.72 5.95 4.76
CA LEU A 24 7.08 5.34 6.03
C LEU A 24 8.33 5.99 6.62
N ALA A 25 9.34 6.24 5.79
CA ALA A 25 10.57 6.88 6.24
C ALA A 25 10.30 8.30 6.76
N ALA A 26 9.47 9.05 6.05
CA ALA A 26 9.12 10.40 6.45
C ALA A 26 8.38 10.44 7.79
N LEU A 27 7.56 9.43 8.06
CA LEU A 27 6.80 9.34 9.32
C LEU A 27 7.59 8.66 10.43
N GLY A 28 8.72 8.03 10.10
CA GLY A 28 9.50 7.28 11.09
C GLY A 28 8.80 6.04 11.61
N ILE A 29 7.91 5.46 10.81
CA ILE A 29 7.15 4.28 11.22
C ILE A 29 7.80 3.02 10.65
N PRO A 30 8.26 2.08 11.50
CA PRO A 30 8.77 0.81 11.01
C PRO A 30 7.61 -0.07 10.54
N ALA A 31 7.68 -0.52 9.30
CA ALA A 31 6.67 -1.40 8.74
C ALA A 31 7.29 -2.23 7.63
N ALA A 32 6.77 -3.43 7.44
CA ALA A 32 7.17 -4.27 6.33
C ALA A 32 6.41 -3.84 5.07
N VAL A 33 7.10 -3.75 3.94
CA VAL A 33 6.48 -3.52 2.64
C VAL A 33 6.67 -4.78 1.82
N GLU A 34 5.58 -5.44 1.50
CA GLU A 34 5.59 -6.70 0.76
C GLU A 34 4.97 -6.50 -0.62
N LYS A 35 5.53 -7.18 -1.61
CA LYS A 35 4.96 -7.20 -2.96
C LYS A 35 4.12 -8.46 -3.13
N VAL A 36 2.91 -8.29 -3.65
CA VAL A 36 2.00 -9.40 -3.95
C VAL A 36 1.79 -9.39 -5.45
N GLU A 37 2.39 -10.36 -6.13
CA GLU A 37 2.38 -10.42 -7.59
C GLU A 37 1.47 -11.53 -8.14
N ASP A 38 1.07 -12.47 -7.31
CA ASP A 38 0.18 -13.57 -7.71
C ASP A 38 -1.23 -13.04 -7.90
N MET A 39 -1.73 -13.12 -9.13
CA MET A 39 -3.05 -12.58 -9.46
C MET A 39 -4.18 -13.27 -8.70
N ARG A 40 -4.00 -14.53 -8.31
CA ARG A 40 -5.01 -15.24 -7.51
C ARG A 40 -5.11 -14.67 -6.12
N VAL A 41 -3.96 -14.30 -5.53
CA VAL A 41 -3.93 -13.66 -4.22
C VAL A 41 -4.50 -12.26 -4.31
N ILE A 42 -4.11 -11.50 -5.35
CA ILE A 42 -4.62 -10.15 -5.57
C ILE A 42 -6.14 -10.17 -5.68
N ALA A 43 -6.69 -11.15 -6.36
CA ALA A 43 -8.15 -11.29 -6.52
C ALA A 43 -8.86 -11.45 -5.18
N THR A 44 -8.21 -12.05 -4.18
CA THR A 44 -8.83 -12.21 -2.86
C THR A 44 -9.06 -10.88 -2.14
N TYR A 45 -8.38 -9.82 -2.56
CA TYR A 45 -8.61 -8.49 -2.00
C TYR A 45 -9.77 -7.75 -2.65
N GLY A 46 -10.37 -8.33 -3.69
CA GLY A 46 -11.55 -7.76 -4.33
C GLY A 46 -11.28 -6.57 -5.23
N ILE A 47 -10.03 -6.29 -5.60
CA ILE A 47 -9.73 -5.19 -6.50
C ILE A 47 -9.82 -5.63 -7.96
N LEU A 48 -10.25 -4.71 -8.81
CA LEU A 48 -10.38 -4.95 -10.25
C LEU A 48 -9.23 -4.36 -11.05
N ARG A 49 -8.43 -3.46 -10.45
CA ARG A 49 -7.33 -2.78 -11.13
C ARG A 49 -6.11 -2.75 -10.23
N THR A 50 -4.95 -2.90 -10.84
CA THR A 50 -3.67 -2.73 -10.16
C THR A 50 -2.99 -1.45 -10.64
N PRO A 51 -2.11 -0.85 -9.86
CA PRO A 51 -1.63 -1.33 -8.56
C PRO A 51 -2.64 -1.09 -7.45
N GLY A 52 -2.52 -1.87 -6.37
CA GLY A 52 -3.32 -1.68 -5.18
C GLY A 52 -2.43 -1.49 -3.96
N LEU A 53 -2.89 -0.66 -3.02
CA LEU A 53 -2.20 -0.43 -1.76
C LEU A 53 -3.04 -1.00 -0.63
N VAL A 54 -2.42 -1.88 0.16
CA VAL A 54 -3.08 -2.54 1.30
C VAL A 54 -2.32 -2.17 2.56
N ILE A 55 -3.03 -1.76 3.58
CA ILE A 55 -2.46 -1.50 4.90
C ILE A 55 -3.20 -2.39 5.91
N ASP A 56 -2.47 -3.28 6.58
CA ASP A 56 -3.01 -4.23 7.56
C ASP A 56 -4.25 -4.94 7.02
N GLU A 57 -4.12 -5.52 5.85
CA GLU A 57 -5.15 -6.33 5.18
C GLU A 57 -6.36 -5.53 4.68
N GLN A 58 -6.30 -4.19 4.70
CA GLN A 58 -7.36 -3.36 4.15
C GLN A 58 -6.88 -2.65 2.89
N VAL A 59 -7.61 -2.78 1.81
CA VAL A 59 -7.30 -2.06 0.57
C VAL A 59 -7.67 -0.59 0.76
N VAL A 60 -6.68 0.30 0.64
CA VAL A 60 -6.90 1.73 0.81
C VAL A 60 -6.85 2.50 -0.51
N VAL A 61 -6.18 1.94 -1.52
CA VAL A 61 -6.12 2.51 -2.87
C VAL A 61 -6.08 1.38 -3.88
N SER A 62 -6.78 1.53 -5.00
CA SER A 62 -6.68 0.59 -6.10
C SER A 62 -6.80 1.32 -7.44
N GLY A 63 -6.03 0.85 -8.41
CA GLY A 63 -6.10 1.36 -9.78
C GLY A 63 -5.39 2.69 -10.03
N ARG A 64 -4.65 3.20 -9.06
CA ARG A 64 -3.88 4.44 -9.23
C ARG A 64 -2.67 4.46 -8.31
N VAL A 65 -1.75 5.38 -8.57
CA VAL A 65 -0.56 5.57 -7.74
C VAL A 65 -0.72 6.87 -6.98
N PRO A 66 -1.00 6.82 -5.68
CA PRO A 66 -1.13 8.05 -4.88
C PRO A 66 0.22 8.73 -4.67
N ALA A 67 0.19 10.02 -4.36
CA ALA A 67 1.38 10.76 -3.99
C ALA A 67 1.87 10.35 -2.60
N VAL A 68 3.14 10.66 -2.30
CA VAL A 68 3.74 10.30 -1.01
C VAL A 68 2.95 10.88 0.16
N ASP A 69 2.53 12.16 0.06
CA ASP A 69 1.77 12.80 1.12
C ASP A 69 0.41 12.17 1.35
N GLU A 70 -0.25 11.70 0.30
CA GLU A 70 -1.50 10.98 0.43
C GLU A 70 -1.27 9.64 1.17
N ILE A 71 -0.19 8.94 0.82
CA ILE A 71 0.14 7.69 1.49
C ILE A 71 0.44 7.93 2.97
N GLN A 72 1.15 9.02 3.28
CA GLN A 72 1.40 9.40 4.67
C GLN A 72 0.09 9.58 5.44
N GLN A 73 -0.88 10.26 4.85
CA GLN A 73 -2.18 10.48 5.48
C GLN A 73 -2.92 9.16 5.71
N LEU A 74 -2.86 8.25 4.74
CA LEU A 74 -3.50 6.94 4.87
C LEU A 74 -2.86 6.11 5.98
N ILE A 75 -1.54 6.15 6.08
CA ILE A 75 -0.82 5.45 7.14
C ILE A 75 -1.17 6.04 8.51
N GLN A 76 -1.17 7.36 8.62
CA GLN A 76 -1.48 8.04 9.88
C GLN A 76 -2.92 7.75 10.32
N ALA A 77 -3.85 7.73 9.38
CA ALA A 77 -5.24 7.41 9.69
C ALA A 77 -5.37 5.98 10.22
N ARG A 78 -4.59 5.05 9.67
CA ARG A 78 -4.61 3.67 10.13
C ARG A 78 -4.02 3.54 11.53
N VAL A 79 -2.91 4.23 11.79
CA VAL A 79 -2.28 4.21 13.11
C VAL A 79 -3.22 4.80 14.16
N ALA A 80 -3.83 5.94 13.86
CA ALA A 80 -4.78 6.59 14.77
C ALA A 80 -6.01 5.70 15.02
N GLY A 81 -6.56 5.10 13.96
CA GLY A 81 -7.72 4.23 14.07
C GLY A 81 -7.41 2.93 14.79
N GLY A 82 -6.18 2.44 14.69
CA GLY A 82 -5.77 1.19 15.31
C GLY A 82 -5.59 1.28 16.82
N VAL A 83 -5.60 2.48 17.36
CA VAL A 83 -5.43 2.70 18.80
C VAL A 83 -6.75 2.55 19.56
N SER A 84 -7.85 2.73 18.88
CA SER A 84 -9.17 2.68 19.50
C SER A 84 -9.69 1.27 19.74
#